data_866737fd385c56861b776d32b3ad3e3a
#
_entry.id   866737fd385c56861b776d32b3ad3e3a
#
_cell.length_a   1.000
_cell.length_b   1.000
_cell.length_c   1.000
_cell.angle_alpha   90.00
_cell.angle_beta   90.00
_cell.angle_gamma   90.00
#
_symmetry.space_group_name_H-M   'P 1'
#
loop_
_entity.id
_entity.type
_entity.pdbx_description
1 polymer ?
#
loop_
_entity_poly.entity_id
_entity_poly.type
_entity_poly.pdbx_seq_one_letter_code
_entity_poly.pdbx_strand_id
1 'polypeptide(L)'
;MKTCRRKWLARWLAACIAVVLGMGMCAGLPVSAAYENTYTNTGNQRADIVAVAKTQIGYHEGSLEGTTNSSNNYTKYNVWNGKIEGGYRYAWCHAFVSWCANQAGIGTDIVPKTAGTSTGRSFFVNQGTYRQSAANGGSYVPQAGDIIYYGSGSSPSHVGIVSDCDGSTVYTIEGNYSNKVGTRAINLSNSYIIGYGVPNYKGVVPPKPKGYIMSESEGAGQTIPDGDYW
;
A
#
# COMPACT_ATOMS: atom_id res chain seq x y z
N MET A 1 -44.57 67.33 14.12
CA MET A 1 -43.65 66.61 14.97
C MET A 1 -43.93 65.10 14.97
N LYS A 2 -43.88 64.40 13.82
CA LYS A 2 -44.16 62.93 13.72
C LYS A 2 -43.29 62.20 12.73
N THR A 3 -42.10 62.66 12.37
CA THR A 3 -41.24 62.02 11.34
C THR A 3 -39.85 61.57 11.83
N CYS A 4 -39.57 61.77 13.13
CA CYS A 4 -38.17 61.40 13.62
C CYS A 4 -38.07 60.08 14.34
N ARG A 5 -39.16 59.37 14.64
CA ARG A 5 -39.14 58.11 15.38
C ARG A 5 -39.01 56.84 14.51
N ARG A 6 -39.26 56.96 13.20
CA ARG A 6 -39.22 55.78 12.30
C ARG A 6 -37.83 55.41 11.75
N LYS A 7 -36.83 56.30 11.86
CA LYS A 7 -35.49 56.05 11.34
C LYS A 7 -34.55 55.38 12.32
N TRP A 8 -34.89 55.32 13.59
CA TRP A 8 -34.05 54.66 14.62
C TRP A 8 -34.32 53.18 14.77
N LEU A 9 -35.53 52.72 14.54
CA LEU A 9 -35.87 51.28 14.61
C LEU A 9 -35.34 50.47 13.46
N ALA A 10 -35.12 51.10 12.29
CA ALA A 10 -34.56 50.40 11.12
C ALA A 10 -33.04 50.17 11.20
N ARG A 11 -32.34 50.95 12.07
CA ARG A 11 -30.86 50.78 12.22
C ARG A 11 -30.46 49.72 13.23
N TRP A 12 -31.35 49.34 14.14
CA TRP A 12 -31.09 48.28 15.13
C TRP A 12 -31.43 46.87 14.61
N LEU A 13 -32.34 46.76 13.66
CA LEU A 13 -32.65 45.48 13.00
C LEU A 13 -31.59 45.00 12.01
N ALA A 14 -30.80 45.94 11.44
CA ALA A 14 -29.70 45.58 10.56
C ALA A 14 -28.45 45.15 11.31
N ALA A 15 -28.27 45.59 12.57
CA ALA A 15 -27.09 45.19 13.39
C ALA A 15 -27.24 43.80 14.05
N CYS A 16 -28.49 43.34 14.29
CA CYS A 16 -28.72 42.02 14.89
C CYS A 16 -28.65 40.87 13.91
N ILE A 17 -28.81 41.14 12.60
CA ILE A 17 -28.71 40.09 11.57
C ILE A 17 -27.23 39.75 11.22
N ALA A 18 -26.33 40.71 11.41
CA ALA A 18 -24.90 40.50 11.12
C ALA A 18 -24.15 39.67 12.18
N VAL A 19 -24.70 39.52 13.40
CA VAL A 19 -24.05 38.77 14.49
C VAL A 19 -24.47 37.30 14.49
N VAL A 20 -25.58 36.93 13.85
CA VAL A 20 -26.05 35.53 13.77
C VAL A 20 -25.43 34.77 12.58
N LEU A 21 -24.88 35.49 11.58
CA LEU A 21 -24.18 34.87 10.45
C LEU A 21 -22.67 34.71 10.68
N GLY A 22 -22.14 35.13 11.83
CA GLY A 22 -20.73 35.04 12.19
C GLY A 22 -20.38 33.84 13.09
N MET A 23 -21.35 33.07 13.57
CA MET A 23 -21.11 31.73 14.09
C MET A 23 -21.09 30.75 12.89
N GLY A 24 -20.10 30.98 12.03
CA GLY A 24 -19.76 30.05 11.00
C GLY A 24 -19.56 28.69 11.65
N MET A 25 -20.34 27.75 11.18
CA MET A 25 -20.05 26.34 11.31
C MET A 25 -18.54 26.20 11.14
N CYS A 26 -17.80 25.96 12.22
CA CYS A 26 -16.66 25.09 12.14
C CYS A 26 -17.24 23.75 11.68
N ALA A 27 -17.58 23.65 10.41
CA ALA A 27 -17.55 22.38 9.73
C ALA A 27 -16.13 21.89 10.03
N GLY A 28 -15.99 20.98 10.98
CA GLY A 28 -14.76 20.28 11.17
C GLY A 28 -14.37 19.85 9.78
N LEU A 29 -13.21 20.33 9.29
CA LEU A 29 -12.64 19.81 8.06
C LEU A 29 -12.74 18.30 8.23
N PRO A 30 -13.27 17.57 7.24
CA PRO A 30 -13.26 16.12 7.34
C PRO A 30 -11.83 15.78 7.69
N VAL A 31 -11.63 15.14 8.84
CA VAL A 31 -10.36 14.54 9.16
C VAL A 31 -10.17 13.59 7.98
N SER A 32 -9.35 14.00 7.01
CA SER A 32 -8.96 13.13 5.91
C SER A 32 -8.52 11.87 6.59
N ALA A 33 -9.20 10.76 6.34
CA ALA A 33 -8.85 9.53 7.01
C ALA A 33 -7.39 9.27 6.66
N ALA A 34 -6.53 9.39 7.68
CA ALA A 34 -5.12 9.15 7.51
C ALA A 34 -4.97 7.77 6.86
N TYR A 35 -4.14 7.65 5.84
CA TYR A 35 -3.93 6.38 5.13
C TYR A 35 -5.10 5.91 4.26
N GLU A 36 -5.90 6.79 3.70
CA GLU A 36 -6.77 6.46 2.57
C GLU A 36 -5.91 6.05 1.36
N ASN A 37 -6.46 5.12 0.59
CA ASN A 37 -5.80 4.72 -0.65
C ASN A 37 -6.03 5.79 -1.72
N THR A 38 -5.07 6.68 -1.90
CA THR A 38 -5.11 7.82 -2.84
C THR A 38 -4.28 7.59 -4.11
N TYR A 39 -3.83 6.34 -4.36
CA TYR A 39 -3.04 6.06 -5.56
C TYR A 39 -3.88 6.18 -6.84
N THR A 40 -3.22 6.49 -7.95
CA THR A 40 -3.83 6.44 -9.27
C THR A 40 -3.52 5.10 -9.93
N ASN A 41 -4.56 4.37 -10.35
CA ASN A 41 -4.39 3.11 -11.07
C ASN A 41 -3.79 3.38 -12.45
N THR A 42 -2.64 2.78 -12.74
CA THR A 42 -1.90 2.95 -14.00
C THR A 42 -2.18 1.84 -14.99
N GLY A 43 -2.89 0.78 -14.58
CA GLY A 43 -3.04 -0.46 -15.33
C GLY A 43 -1.82 -1.39 -15.27
N ASN A 44 -0.74 -0.97 -14.63
CA ASN A 44 0.44 -1.78 -14.35
C ASN A 44 0.34 -2.32 -12.92
N GLN A 45 -0.20 -3.52 -12.75
CA GLN A 45 -0.45 -4.10 -11.42
C GLN A 45 0.80 -4.19 -10.54
N ARG A 46 1.97 -4.38 -11.14
CA ARG A 46 3.25 -4.43 -10.41
C ARG A 46 3.62 -3.07 -9.79
N ALA A 47 3.43 -1.99 -10.53
CA ALA A 47 3.64 -0.64 -10.02
C ALA A 47 2.52 -0.24 -9.03
N ASP A 48 1.30 -0.62 -9.34
CA ASP A 48 0.12 -0.24 -8.58
C ASP A 48 0.12 -0.81 -7.16
N ILE A 49 0.54 -2.07 -6.95
CA ILE A 49 0.64 -2.64 -5.59
C ILE A 49 1.64 -1.88 -4.71
N VAL A 50 2.76 -1.43 -5.31
CA VAL A 50 3.77 -0.63 -4.61
C VAL A 50 3.24 0.77 -4.31
N ALA A 51 2.53 1.38 -5.26
CA ALA A 51 1.92 2.69 -5.06
C ALA A 51 0.88 2.65 -3.92
N VAL A 52 0.02 1.63 -3.90
CA VAL A 52 -0.91 1.40 -2.77
C VAL A 52 -0.16 1.26 -1.45
N ALA A 53 0.87 0.41 -1.40
CA ALA A 53 1.63 0.19 -0.17
C ALA A 53 2.28 1.46 0.35
N LYS A 54 2.79 2.32 -0.53
CA LYS A 54 3.39 3.62 -0.19
C LYS A 54 2.40 4.55 0.52
N THR A 55 1.11 4.56 0.14
CA THR A 55 0.08 5.39 0.81
C THR A 55 -0.17 4.99 2.26
N GLN A 56 0.28 3.82 2.66
CA GLN A 56 0.02 3.23 3.98
C GLN A 56 1.19 3.39 4.96
N ILE A 57 2.34 3.87 4.52
CA ILE A 57 3.53 4.02 5.37
C ILE A 57 3.21 4.90 6.58
N GLY A 58 3.52 4.38 7.79
CA GLY A 58 3.22 5.04 9.05
C GLY A 58 1.88 4.65 9.69
N TYR A 59 1.03 3.87 9.01
CA TYR A 59 -0.19 3.30 9.62
C TYR A 59 0.18 2.45 10.83
N HIS A 60 -0.42 2.73 12.00
CA HIS A 60 -0.25 1.96 13.24
C HIS A 60 -1.44 1.05 13.51
N GLU A 61 -1.19 -0.08 14.17
CA GLU A 61 -2.27 -0.89 14.72
C GLU A 61 -2.88 -0.23 15.96
N GLY A 62 -4.14 -0.58 16.27
CA GLY A 62 -4.88 -0.09 17.43
C GLY A 62 -6.19 0.61 17.09
N SER A 63 -6.34 1.10 15.86
CA SER A 63 -7.59 1.65 15.32
C SER A 63 -7.70 1.36 13.83
N LEU A 64 -8.91 1.54 13.25
CA LEU A 64 -9.11 1.38 11.80
C LEU A 64 -8.47 2.53 11.01
N GLU A 65 -8.35 3.70 11.61
CA GLU A 65 -7.73 4.89 11.03
C GLU A 65 -6.21 4.81 11.01
N GLY A 66 -5.61 3.90 11.82
CA GLY A 66 -4.17 3.71 11.88
C GLY A 66 -3.40 4.81 12.62
N THR A 67 -4.10 5.62 13.39
CA THR A 67 -3.55 6.77 14.12
C THR A 67 -3.23 6.45 15.59
N THR A 68 -3.69 5.30 16.08
CA THR A 68 -3.45 4.84 17.45
C THR A 68 -2.23 3.93 17.47
N ASN A 69 -1.26 4.23 18.32
CA ASN A 69 -0.11 3.35 18.53
C ASN A 69 -0.41 2.37 19.66
N SER A 70 -0.66 1.12 19.32
CA SER A 70 -0.95 0.03 20.27
C SER A 70 -0.34 -1.29 19.78
N SER A 71 -0.37 -2.34 20.60
CA SER A 71 0.20 -3.67 20.29
C SER A 71 -0.91 -4.74 20.33
N ASN A 72 -2.00 -4.51 19.60
CA ASN A 72 -3.16 -5.39 19.67
C ASN A 72 -3.57 -6.04 18.34
N ASN A 73 -2.80 -5.82 17.26
CA ASN A 73 -3.09 -6.31 15.92
C ASN A 73 -4.47 -5.88 15.35
N TYR A 74 -5.11 -4.86 15.95
CA TYR A 74 -6.37 -4.33 15.45
C TYR A 74 -6.08 -3.35 14.31
N THR A 75 -6.42 -3.74 13.08
CA THR A 75 -6.12 -2.98 11.87
C THR A 75 -7.25 -3.11 10.85
N LYS A 76 -7.38 -2.13 9.97
CA LYS A 76 -8.28 -2.24 8.82
C LYS A 76 -7.95 -3.43 7.90
N TYR A 77 -6.67 -3.85 7.84
CA TYR A 77 -6.23 -4.98 7.03
C TYR A 77 -6.77 -6.31 7.56
N ASN A 78 -6.71 -6.52 8.89
CA ASN A 78 -7.28 -7.71 9.53
C ASN A 78 -8.81 -7.71 9.46
N VAL A 79 -9.46 -6.55 9.65
CA VAL A 79 -10.92 -6.42 9.49
C VAL A 79 -11.34 -6.80 8.08
N TRP A 80 -10.71 -6.19 7.08
CA TRP A 80 -10.99 -6.51 5.68
C TRP A 80 -10.75 -7.98 5.34
N ASN A 81 -9.73 -8.60 5.93
CA ASN A 81 -9.42 -10.01 5.71
C ASN A 81 -10.42 -10.97 6.42
N GLY A 82 -11.34 -10.46 7.22
CA GLY A 82 -12.33 -11.25 7.97
C GLY A 82 -11.74 -11.98 9.17
N LYS A 83 -10.70 -11.41 9.81
CA LYS A 83 -9.95 -12.05 10.91
C LYS A 83 -10.03 -11.29 12.23
N ILE A 84 -11.20 -10.72 12.54
CA ILE A 84 -11.42 -9.98 13.81
C ILE A 84 -12.45 -10.60 14.73
N GLU A 85 -13.35 -11.44 14.21
CA GLU A 85 -14.32 -12.10 15.06
C GLU A 85 -13.65 -13.14 15.99
N GLY A 86 -14.00 -13.14 17.25
CA GLY A 86 -13.47 -14.08 18.25
C GLY A 86 -12.15 -13.65 18.88
N GLY A 87 -11.82 -12.36 18.91
CA GLY A 87 -10.62 -11.85 19.59
C GLY A 87 -9.33 -12.01 18.78
N TYR A 88 -9.44 -12.01 17.49
CA TYR A 88 -8.32 -12.19 16.58
C TYR A 88 -7.31 -11.09 16.65
N ARG A 89 -6.16 -11.48 17.14
CA ARG A 89 -4.95 -10.66 17.21
C ARG A 89 -3.82 -11.33 16.46
N TYR A 90 -4.08 -11.65 15.19
CA TYR A 90 -3.05 -12.22 14.33
C TYR A 90 -2.11 -11.15 13.83
N ALA A 91 -0.84 -11.51 13.70
CA ALA A 91 0.11 -10.74 12.93
C ALA A 91 -0.49 -10.43 11.55
N TRP A 92 -0.45 -9.17 11.14
CA TRP A 92 -1.17 -8.69 9.97
C TRP A 92 -0.27 -8.39 8.76
N CYS A 93 0.96 -8.90 8.78
CA CYS A 93 1.90 -8.68 7.69
C CYS A 93 1.36 -9.19 6.34
N HIS A 94 0.81 -10.41 6.29
CA HIS A 94 0.26 -10.93 5.04
C HIS A 94 -1.15 -10.36 4.73
N ALA A 95 -1.94 -10.03 5.73
CA ALA A 95 -3.21 -9.33 5.53
C ALA A 95 -2.98 -7.97 4.85
N PHE A 96 -1.91 -7.26 5.21
CA PHE A 96 -1.48 -6.02 4.55
C PHE A 96 -1.14 -6.24 3.06
N VAL A 97 -0.32 -7.23 2.74
CA VAL A 97 0.03 -7.60 1.34
C VAL A 97 -1.23 -7.90 0.54
N SER A 98 -2.12 -8.74 1.08
CA SER A 98 -3.39 -9.09 0.44
C SER A 98 -4.30 -7.89 0.22
N TRP A 99 -4.35 -6.98 1.19
CA TRP A 99 -5.13 -5.74 1.10
C TRP A 99 -4.57 -4.81 0.01
N CYS A 100 -3.25 -4.62 -0.03
CA CYS A 100 -2.61 -3.82 -1.07
C CYS A 100 -2.90 -4.37 -2.47
N ALA A 101 -2.81 -5.69 -2.65
CA ALA A 101 -3.15 -6.33 -3.91
C ALA A 101 -4.61 -6.08 -4.31
N ASN A 102 -5.55 -6.23 -3.38
CA ASN A 102 -6.97 -5.96 -3.62
C ASN A 102 -7.22 -4.51 -4.02
N GLN A 103 -6.60 -3.55 -3.31
CA GLN A 103 -6.74 -2.12 -3.63
C GLN A 103 -6.15 -1.77 -5.00
N ALA A 104 -5.12 -2.48 -5.43
CA ALA A 104 -4.52 -2.35 -6.76
C ALA A 104 -5.30 -3.11 -7.86
N GLY A 105 -6.48 -3.65 -7.56
CA GLY A 105 -7.28 -4.40 -8.53
C GLY A 105 -6.65 -5.74 -8.96
N ILE A 106 -5.78 -6.32 -8.12
CA ILE A 106 -5.12 -7.58 -8.38
C ILE A 106 -5.97 -8.73 -7.83
N GLY A 107 -6.27 -9.69 -8.70
CA GLY A 107 -7.09 -10.86 -8.35
C GLY A 107 -6.39 -11.81 -7.36
N THR A 108 -7.19 -12.57 -6.63
CA THR A 108 -6.69 -13.57 -5.65
C THR A 108 -6.02 -14.78 -6.32
N ASP A 109 -6.16 -14.92 -7.61
CA ASP A 109 -5.43 -15.85 -8.48
C ASP A 109 -3.99 -15.40 -8.78
N ILE A 110 -3.65 -14.14 -8.51
CA ILE A 110 -2.33 -13.54 -8.71
C ILE A 110 -1.62 -13.31 -7.38
N VAL A 111 -2.32 -12.72 -6.38
CA VAL A 111 -1.85 -12.55 -5.00
C VAL A 111 -2.94 -13.05 -4.06
N PRO A 112 -2.68 -14.05 -3.20
CA PRO A 112 -3.72 -14.70 -2.42
C PRO A 112 -4.27 -13.79 -1.31
N LYS A 113 -5.57 -13.87 -1.04
CA LYS A 113 -6.19 -13.28 0.15
C LYS A 113 -5.96 -14.20 1.35
N THR A 114 -4.99 -13.88 2.19
CA THR A 114 -4.67 -14.65 3.39
C THR A 114 -4.04 -13.78 4.49
N ALA A 115 -4.11 -14.21 5.73
CA ALA A 115 -3.35 -13.63 6.84
C ALA A 115 -2.08 -14.46 7.18
N GLY A 116 -2.01 -15.70 6.69
CA GLY A 116 -0.92 -16.63 7.00
C GLY A 116 0.25 -16.54 6.02
N THR A 117 1.46 -16.31 6.53
CA THR A 117 2.68 -16.26 5.71
C THR A 117 2.98 -17.59 5.02
N SER A 118 2.77 -18.71 5.71
CA SER A 118 2.95 -20.06 5.15
C SER A 118 1.97 -20.33 4.01
N THR A 119 0.70 -19.95 4.17
CA THR A 119 -0.33 -20.09 3.15
C THR A 119 0.03 -19.24 1.91
N GLY A 120 0.46 -18.00 2.13
CA GLY A 120 0.85 -17.11 1.04
C GLY A 120 2.08 -17.62 0.28
N ARG A 121 3.11 -18.10 0.99
CA ARG A 121 4.29 -18.71 0.36
C ARG A 121 3.92 -19.96 -0.45
N SER A 122 3.09 -20.85 0.13
CA SER A 122 2.65 -22.09 -0.54
C SER A 122 1.87 -21.80 -1.81
N PHE A 123 1.10 -20.73 -1.85
CA PHE A 123 0.41 -20.29 -3.07
C PHE A 123 1.41 -20.08 -4.22
N PHE A 124 2.49 -19.32 -4.03
CA PHE A 124 3.50 -19.08 -5.06
C PHE A 124 4.30 -20.32 -5.39
N VAL A 125 4.58 -21.20 -4.41
CA VAL A 125 5.24 -22.50 -4.66
C VAL A 125 4.37 -23.37 -5.56
N ASN A 126 3.08 -23.49 -5.27
CA ASN A 126 2.14 -24.31 -6.05
C ASN A 126 1.92 -23.78 -7.48
N GLN A 127 2.06 -22.47 -7.67
CA GLN A 127 2.01 -21.86 -9.01
C GLN A 127 3.34 -21.90 -9.76
N GLY A 128 4.42 -22.41 -9.16
CA GLY A 128 5.76 -22.39 -9.76
C GLY A 128 6.40 -21.01 -9.85
N THR A 129 5.83 -20.01 -9.17
CA THR A 129 6.27 -18.61 -9.20
C THR A 129 7.03 -18.18 -7.93
N TYR A 130 7.37 -19.11 -7.05
CA TYR A 130 8.28 -18.85 -5.93
C TYR A 130 9.74 -18.92 -6.38
N ARG A 131 10.57 -17.99 -5.92
CA ARG A 131 12.02 -17.94 -6.16
C ARG A 131 12.76 -17.95 -4.82
N GLN A 132 13.75 -18.82 -4.70
CA GLN A 132 14.62 -18.85 -3.51
C GLN A 132 15.53 -17.61 -3.48
N SER A 133 15.84 -17.14 -2.25
CA SER A 133 16.80 -16.07 -2.04
C SER A 133 18.24 -16.53 -2.32
N ALA A 134 19.14 -15.55 -2.51
CA ALA A 134 20.57 -15.83 -2.67
C ALA A 134 21.15 -16.61 -1.48
N ALA A 135 20.74 -16.29 -0.25
CA ALA A 135 21.17 -17.01 0.96
C ALA A 135 20.71 -18.49 0.99
N ASN A 136 19.69 -18.85 0.22
CA ASN A 136 19.18 -20.22 0.09
C ASN A 136 19.55 -20.86 -1.27
N GLY A 137 20.60 -20.36 -1.92
CA GLY A 137 21.13 -20.92 -3.17
C GLY A 137 20.38 -20.48 -4.43
N GLY A 138 19.47 -19.51 -4.34
CA GLY A 138 18.82 -18.91 -5.49
C GLY A 138 19.71 -17.85 -6.17
N SER A 139 19.36 -17.52 -7.41
CA SER A 139 20.03 -16.47 -8.19
C SER A 139 19.06 -15.33 -8.59
N TYR A 140 17.86 -15.37 -8.07
CA TYR A 140 16.84 -14.38 -8.41
C TYR A 140 17.11 -13.03 -7.76
N VAL A 141 17.11 -11.97 -8.58
CA VAL A 141 17.15 -10.58 -8.12
C VAL A 141 15.71 -10.04 -8.12
N PRO A 142 15.17 -9.68 -6.94
CA PRO A 142 13.77 -9.26 -6.85
C PRO A 142 13.54 -7.91 -7.53
N GLN A 143 12.31 -7.70 -7.96
CA GLN A 143 11.85 -6.47 -8.58
C GLN A 143 10.76 -5.83 -7.71
N ALA A 144 10.57 -4.52 -7.87
CA ALA A 144 9.46 -3.83 -7.24
C ALA A 144 8.13 -4.56 -7.53
N GLY A 145 7.30 -4.74 -6.51
CA GLY A 145 6.05 -5.48 -6.55
C GLY A 145 6.19 -6.98 -6.24
N ASP A 146 7.38 -7.55 -6.15
CA ASP A 146 7.53 -8.93 -5.66
C ASP A 146 7.16 -9.03 -4.17
N ILE A 147 6.74 -10.22 -3.75
CA ILE A 147 6.37 -10.48 -2.36
C ILE A 147 7.54 -11.18 -1.67
N ILE A 148 8.21 -10.47 -0.77
CA ILE A 148 9.37 -10.99 -0.05
C ILE A 148 8.93 -11.74 1.21
N TYR A 149 9.49 -12.93 1.42
CA TYR A 149 9.27 -13.77 2.60
C TYR A 149 10.53 -13.85 3.44
N TYR A 150 10.35 -13.68 4.75
CA TYR A 150 11.41 -13.75 5.75
C TYR A 150 11.15 -14.91 6.70
N GLY A 151 12.21 -15.47 7.25
CA GLY A 151 12.11 -16.57 8.22
C GLY A 151 13.37 -17.40 8.32
N SER A 152 13.20 -18.69 8.60
CA SER A 152 14.30 -19.64 8.73
C SER A 152 13.99 -20.91 7.94
N GLY A 153 14.92 -21.38 7.12
CA GLY A 153 14.75 -22.51 6.23
C GLY A 153 13.56 -22.31 5.29
N SER A 154 12.55 -23.19 5.36
CA SER A 154 11.32 -23.06 4.57
C SER A 154 10.14 -22.47 5.33
N SER A 155 10.34 -22.04 6.58
CA SER A 155 9.29 -21.55 7.48
C SER A 155 9.23 -20.03 7.48
N PRO A 156 8.26 -19.41 6.77
CA PRO A 156 8.13 -17.96 6.76
C PRO A 156 7.50 -17.47 8.08
N SER A 157 8.12 -16.46 8.67
CA SER A 157 7.62 -15.78 9.87
C SER A 157 7.13 -14.35 9.59
N HIS A 158 7.53 -13.77 8.45
CA HIS A 158 7.16 -12.41 8.06
C HIS A 158 7.11 -12.28 6.54
N VAL A 159 6.47 -11.19 6.05
CA VAL A 159 6.29 -10.92 4.62
C VAL A 159 6.15 -9.42 4.37
N GLY A 160 6.61 -8.97 3.20
CA GLY A 160 6.46 -7.60 2.74
C GLY A 160 6.32 -7.52 1.22
N ILE A 161 6.23 -6.29 0.73
CA ILE A 161 6.22 -5.95 -0.69
C ILE A 161 7.56 -5.31 -1.02
N VAL A 162 8.27 -5.83 -2.02
CA VAL A 162 9.48 -5.19 -2.53
C VAL A 162 9.10 -3.87 -3.18
N SER A 163 9.71 -2.78 -2.74
CA SER A 163 9.52 -1.46 -3.35
C SER A 163 10.60 -1.09 -4.34
N ASP A 164 11.80 -1.70 -4.19
CA ASP A 164 12.94 -1.52 -5.08
C ASP A 164 14.04 -2.55 -4.78
N CYS A 165 15.00 -2.72 -5.71
CA CYS A 165 16.24 -3.48 -5.50
C CYS A 165 17.35 -2.93 -6.37
N ASP A 166 18.46 -2.53 -5.77
CA ASP A 166 19.64 -2.00 -6.48
C ASP A 166 20.65 -3.08 -6.89
N GLY A 167 20.33 -4.36 -6.67
CA GLY A 167 21.20 -5.51 -6.93
C GLY A 167 22.06 -5.93 -5.74
N SER A 168 22.13 -5.13 -4.68
CA SER A 168 22.81 -5.43 -3.41
C SER A 168 21.87 -5.33 -2.22
N THR A 169 20.96 -4.39 -2.25
CA THR A 169 19.98 -4.06 -1.20
C THR A 169 18.57 -4.19 -1.74
N VAL A 170 17.71 -4.85 -0.98
CA VAL A 170 16.27 -4.91 -1.23
C VAL A 170 15.58 -3.90 -0.32
N TYR A 171 14.76 -3.05 -0.89
CA TYR A 171 13.92 -2.08 -0.18
C TYR A 171 12.50 -2.61 -0.14
N THR A 172 11.84 -2.52 1.02
CA THR A 172 10.51 -3.11 1.21
C THR A 172 9.57 -2.20 1.95
N ILE A 173 8.26 -2.47 1.79
CA ILE A 173 7.18 -1.90 2.60
C ILE A 173 6.45 -3.07 3.25
N GLU A 174 6.36 -3.06 4.58
CA GLU A 174 5.94 -4.20 5.37
C GLU A 174 4.85 -3.80 6.36
N GLY A 175 3.75 -4.55 6.37
CA GLY A 175 2.77 -4.47 7.45
C GLY A 175 3.27 -5.19 8.70
N ASN A 176 2.85 -4.74 9.87
CA ASN A 176 3.25 -5.31 11.16
C ASN A 176 4.78 -5.27 11.41
N TYR A 177 5.46 -4.30 10.85
CA TYR A 177 6.85 -4.03 11.12
C TYR A 177 6.94 -3.07 12.32
N SER A 178 7.19 -3.62 13.50
CA SER A 178 7.10 -2.88 14.78
C SER A 178 5.71 -2.23 14.97
N ASN A 179 4.64 -3.02 14.81
CA ASN A 179 3.23 -2.64 14.98
C ASN A 179 2.73 -1.55 14.02
N LYS A 180 3.43 -1.33 12.92
CA LYS A 180 3.06 -0.33 11.90
C LYS A 180 3.37 -0.81 10.48
N VAL A 181 2.91 -0.05 9.49
CA VAL A 181 3.44 -0.15 8.13
C VAL A 181 4.75 0.62 8.09
N GLY A 182 5.84 -0.09 7.89
CA GLY A 182 7.18 0.47 7.86
C GLY A 182 7.95 0.08 6.62
N THR A 183 9.10 0.73 6.42
CA THR A 183 10.05 0.42 5.36
C THR A 183 11.29 -0.26 5.93
N ARG A 184 11.89 -1.13 5.14
CA ARG A 184 13.16 -1.76 5.47
C ARG A 184 14.11 -1.69 4.27
N ALA A 185 15.40 -1.54 4.54
CA ALA A 185 16.48 -1.83 3.61
C ALA A 185 17.29 -3.01 4.15
N ILE A 186 17.47 -4.05 3.37
CA ILE A 186 18.13 -5.28 3.80
C ILE A 186 19.02 -5.79 2.67
N ASN A 187 20.21 -6.29 3.02
CA ASN A 187 21.14 -6.86 2.04
C ASN A 187 20.52 -8.09 1.36
N LEU A 188 20.65 -8.18 0.05
CA LEU A 188 20.09 -9.26 -0.77
C LEU A 188 20.57 -10.65 -0.32
N SER A 189 21.78 -10.75 0.25
CA SER A 189 22.36 -12.00 0.76
C SER A 189 22.00 -12.31 2.21
N ASN A 190 21.14 -11.50 2.86
CA ASN A 190 20.77 -11.72 4.24
C ASN A 190 20.01 -13.04 4.42
N SER A 191 20.48 -13.90 5.34
CA SER A 191 19.92 -15.22 5.57
C SER A 191 18.49 -15.23 6.12
N TYR A 192 17.99 -14.10 6.63
CA TYR A 192 16.60 -13.95 7.03
C TYR A 192 15.63 -13.92 5.84
N ILE A 193 16.10 -13.54 4.64
CA ILE A 193 15.31 -13.62 3.41
C ILE A 193 15.28 -15.07 2.95
N ILE A 194 14.09 -15.70 2.96
CA ILE A 194 13.94 -17.09 2.49
C ILE A 194 13.56 -17.19 1.01
N GLY A 195 13.00 -16.16 0.43
CA GLY A 195 12.68 -16.09 -1.01
C GLY A 195 11.55 -15.12 -1.33
N TYR A 196 11.08 -15.24 -2.57
CA TYR A 196 10.17 -14.28 -3.19
C TYR A 196 9.03 -15.00 -3.91
N GLY A 197 7.78 -14.56 -3.67
CA GLY A 197 6.67 -14.80 -4.57
C GLY A 197 6.75 -13.79 -5.71
N VAL A 198 6.70 -14.27 -6.94
CA VAL A 198 6.75 -13.46 -8.16
C VAL A 198 5.38 -13.54 -8.83
N PRO A 199 4.45 -12.60 -8.53
CA PRO A 199 3.10 -12.68 -9.07
C PRO A 199 3.06 -12.50 -10.58
N ASN A 200 2.15 -13.22 -11.25
CA ASN A 200 1.90 -13.08 -12.68
C ASN A 200 1.03 -11.85 -12.96
N TYR A 201 1.55 -10.67 -12.72
CA TYR A 201 0.84 -9.41 -12.90
C TYR A 201 0.39 -9.17 -14.34
N LYS A 202 -0.76 -8.49 -14.49
CA LYS A 202 -1.28 -8.02 -15.78
C LYS A 202 -0.79 -6.59 -16.06
N GLY A 203 -0.71 -6.22 -17.35
CA GLY A 203 -0.29 -4.86 -17.75
C GLY A 203 1.21 -4.58 -17.59
N VAL A 204 2.00 -5.57 -17.20
CA VAL A 204 3.46 -5.41 -17.06
C VAL A 204 4.11 -5.49 -18.43
N VAL A 205 4.76 -4.41 -18.86
CA VAL A 205 5.74 -4.49 -19.95
C VAL A 205 7.01 -5.11 -19.36
N PRO A 206 7.48 -6.27 -19.85
CA PRO A 206 8.71 -6.85 -19.36
C PRO A 206 9.85 -5.83 -19.46
N PRO A 207 10.72 -5.70 -18.42
CA PRO A 207 11.88 -4.84 -18.53
C PRO A 207 12.72 -5.31 -19.73
N LYS A 208 13.11 -4.35 -20.59
CA LYS A 208 14.00 -4.67 -21.71
C LYS A 208 15.31 -5.24 -21.15
N PRO A 209 15.85 -6.31 -21.73
CA PRO A 209 17.14 -6.85 -21.30
C PRO A 209 18.20 -5.76 -21.30
N LYS A 210 19.05 -5.74 -20.27
CA LYS A 210 20.16 -4.80 -20.20
C LYS A 210 21.05 -4.98 -21.45
N GLY A 211 21.16 -3.95 -22.30
CA GLY A 211 21.88 -4.02 -23.57
C GLY A 211 21.00 -4.23 -24.82
N TYR A 212 19.65 -4.22 -24.65
CA TYR A 212 18.75 -4.28 -25.81
C TYR A 212 18.89 -2.99 -26.65
N ILE A 213 19.32 -3.14 -27.90
CA ILE A 213 19.35 -2.07 -28.92
C ILE A 213 18.10 -2.30 -29.79
N MET A 214 17.22 -1.31 -29.86
CA MET A 214 16.04 -1.40 -30.73
C MET A 214 16.48 -1.53 -32.18
N SER A 215 15.95 -2.52 -32.91
CA SER A 215 16.07 -2.57 -34.35
C SER A 215 15.21 -1.46 -34.97
N GLU A 216 15.65 -0.87 -36.07
CA GLU A 216 14.93 0.22 -36.75
C GLU A 216 13.49 -0.18 -37.17
N SER A 217 13.20 -1.48 -37.28
CA SER A 217 11.86 -1.99 -37.61
C SER A 217 10.87 -1.97 -36.46
N GLU A 218 11.30 -1.89 -35.20
CA GLU A 218 10.41 -1.83 -34.01
C GLU A 218 10.02 -0.38 -33.66
N GLY A 219 10.69 0.64 -34.21
CA GLY A 219 10.42 2.06 -33.98
C GLY A 219 9.31 2.66 -34.83
N ALA A 220 8.82 1.95 -35.85
CA ALA A 220 7.85 2.46 -36.78
C ALA A 220 6.42 1.97 -36.43
N GLY A 221 5.83 2.49 -35.34
CA GLY A 221 4.41 2.18 -35.08
C GLY A 221 3.87 2.36 -33.67
N GLN A 222 4.67 2.72 -32.70
CA GLN A 222 4.19 3.04 -31.34
C GLN A 222 4.51 4.47 -30.97
N THR A 223 3.50 5.35 -31.05
CA THR A 223 3.52 6.60 -30.28
C THR A 223 3.43 6.21 -28.79
N ILE A 224 4.57 6.22 -28.10
CA ILE A 224 4.63 6.11 -26.66
C ILE A 224 4.15 7.47 -26.14
N PRO A 225 3.11 7.55 -25.29
CA PRO A 225 2.82 8.78 -24.58
C PRO A 225 4.05 9.14 -23.72
N ASP A 226 4.55 10.35 -23.81
CA ASP A 226 5.54 10.90 -22.90
C ASP A 226 4.98 10.85 -21.47
N GLY A 227 5.59 10.05 -20.62
CA GLY A 227 5.21 9.88 -19.22
C GLY A 227 6.18 8.95 -18.52
N ASP A 228 7.16 9.54 -17.91
CA ASP A 228 8.05 9.11 -16.85
C ASP A 228 8.10 7.62 -16.50
N TYR A 229 9.14 6.97 -16.96
CA TYR A 229 9.59 5.65 -16.52
C TYR A 229 10.38 5.80 -15.22
N TRP A 230 9.81 5.30 -14.11
CA TRP A 230 10.54 4.99 -12.87
C TRP A 230 10.33 3.55 -12.44
#